data_c3cdbe88e7a01d44f5d7e5281138f228
#
_entry.id   c3cdbe88e7a01d44f5d7e5281138f228
#
_cell.length_a   1.000
_cell.length_b   1.000
_cell.length_c   1.000
_cell.angle_alpha   90.00
_cell.angle_beta   90.00
_cell.angle_gamma   90.00
#
_symmetry.space_group_name_H-M   'P 1'
#
loop_
_entity.id
_entity.type
_entity.pdbx_description
1 polymer ?
#
loop_
_entity_poly.entity_id
_entity_poly.type
_entity_poly.pdbx_seq_one_letter_code
_entity_poly.pdbx_strand_id
1 'polypeptide(L)'
;VRAVDPTIAIMVHIACGGQHAESVAFYDKIISRDVKFDIIGQSYYPKHHGTLDELTFNLNALAKRYAKPIIVVEYQDYRKEVNDIVHNLPKGLDWGTFIWEATSPGWGNLFDREGKTNENMLIYPTLYKAYTK
;
A
#
# COMPACT_ATOMS: atom_id res chain seq x y z
N VAL A 1 -3.10 11.06 -19.50
CA VAL A 1 -3.66 9.70 -19.27
C VAL A 1 -5.11 9.70 -19.67
N ARG A 2 -6.03 10.45 -19.00
CA ARG A 2 -7.49 10.41 -19.25
C ARG A 2 -7.90 10.93 -20.63
N ALA A 3 -7.07 11.73 -21.31
CA ALA A 3 -7.33 12.14 -22.69
C ALA A 3 -7.21 10.97 -23.68
N VAL A 4 -6.50 9.90 -23.30
CA VAL A 4 -6.33 8.69 -24.12
C VAL A 4 -7.35 7.63 -23.68
N ASP A 5 -7.49 7.41 -22.39
CA ASP A 5 -8.45 6.48 -21.80
C ASP A 5 -9.12 7.13 -20.58
N PRO A 6 -10.38 7.56 -20.71
CA PRO A 6 -11.11 8.21 -19.61
C PRO A 6 -11.52 7.24 -18.49
N THR A 7 -11.47 5.92 -18.73
CA THR A 7 -11.92 4.91 -17.77
C THR A 7 -10.79 4.41 -16.86
N ILE A 8 -9.54 4.70 -17.20
CA ILE A 8 -8.39 4.20 -16.44
C ILE A 8 -8.32 4.83 -15.04
N ALA A 9 -8.13 4.01 -14.03
CA ALA A 9 -7.87 4.48 -12.67
C ALA A 9 -6.45 5.07 -12.56
N ILE A 10 -6.34 6.23 -11.93
CA ILE A 10 -5.07 6.92 -11.70
C ILE A 10 -4.73 6.84 -10.21
N MET A 11 -3.59 6.26 -9.90
CA MET A 11 -3.04 6.25 -8.55
C MET A 11 -1.93 7.28 -8.42
N VAL A 12 -1.94 8.01 -7.30
CA VAL A 12 -0.83 8.86 -6.88
C VAL A 12 -0.11 8.18 -5.73
N HIS A 13 1.16 7.87 -5.93
CA HIS A 13 2.01 7.17 -4.99
C HIS A 13 3.01 8.10 -4.33
N ILE A 14 3.13 8.02 -3.00
CA ILE A 14 4.15 8.72 -2.21
C ILE A 14 4.78 7.80 -1.15
N ALA A 15 6.01 8.13 -0.75
CA ALA A 15 6.80 7.34 0.18
C ALA A 15 6.64 7.83 1.64
N CYS A 16 5.41 7.84 2.17
CA CYS A 16 5.10 8.43 3.48
C CYS A 16 4.17 7.55 4.33
N GLY A 17 4.32 6.22 4.30
CA GLY A 17 3.35 5.28 4.89
C GLY A 17 2.94 5.57 6.32
N GLY A 18 3.88 5.82 7.23
CA GLY A 18 3.59 6.22 8.63
C GLY A 18 3.67 7.72 8.89
N GLN A 19 4.00 8.54 7.90
CA GLN A 19 4.24 9.98 8.04
C GLN A 19 2.95 10.76 7.68
N HIS A 20 2.07 10.88 8.64
CA HIS A 20 0.72 11.44 8.42
C HIS A 20 0.73 12.90 7.97
N ALA A 21 1.52 13.75 8.62
CA ALA A 21 1.56 15.18 8.30
C ALA A 21 2.03 15.42 6.86
N GLU A 22 3.07 14.73 6.43
CA GLU A 22 3.62 14.77 5.08
C GLU A 22 2.63 14.25 4.05
N SER A 23 1.95 13.14 4.35
CA SER A 23 0.92 12.56 3.50
C SER A 23 -0.22 13.54 3.26
N VAL A 24 -0.76 14.14 4.33
CA VAL A 24 -1.84 15.13 4.23
C VAL A 24 -1.38 16.38 3.47
N ALA A 25 -0.22 16.92 3.81
CA ALA A 25 0.32 18.10 3.14
C ALA A 25 0.49 17.89 1.62
N PHE A 26 0.93 16.69 1.22
CA PHE A 26 1.08 16.35 -0.20
C PHE A 26 -0.28 16.24 -0.90
N TYR A 27 -1.20 15.41 -0.38
CA TYR A 27 -2.49 15.18 -1.05
C TYR A 27 -3.35 16.44 -1.07
N ASP A 28 -3.41 17.21 0.01
CA ASP A 28 -4.11 18.50 0.02
C ASP A 28 -3.55 19.45 -1.03
N LYS A 29 -2.23 19.48 -1.19
CA LYS A 29 -1.56 20.35 -2.16
C LYS A 29 -1.88 19.99 -3.61
N ILE A 30 -1.96 18.72 -3.98
CA ILE A 30 -2.32 18.31 -5.34
C ILE A 30 -3.83 18.48 -5.60
N ILE A 31 -4.67 18.19 -4.60
CA ILE A 31 -6.11 18.39 -4.69
C ILE A 31 -6.45 19.87 -4.86
N SER A 32 -5.79 20.78 -4.12
CA SER A 32 -6.00 22.22 -4.26
C SER A 32 -5.61 22.78 -5.64
N ARG A 33 -4.84 22.02 -6.42
CA ARG A 33 -4.48 22.32 -7.82
C ARG A 33 -5.33 21.57 -8.84
N ASP A 34 -6.45 21.03 -8.40
CA ASP A 34 -7.38 20.27 -9.24
C ASP A 34 -6.79 19.04 -9.93
N VAL A 35 -5.72 18.44 -9.35
CA VAL A 35 -5.17 17.18 -9.85
C VAL A 35 -6.14 16.05 -9.54
N LYS A 36 -6.70 15.45 -10.57
CA LYS A 36 -7.66 14.34 -10.45
C LYS A 36 -6.94 13.00 -10.39
N PHE A 37 -7.19 12.25 -9.33
CA PHE A 37 -6.72 10.88 -9.13
C PHE A 37 -7.77 10.06 -8.39
N ASP A 38 -7.66 8.73 -8.44
CA ASP A 38 -8.66 7.81 -7.93
C ASP A 38 -8.18 7.05 -6.70
N ILE A 39 -6.89 6.72 -6.63
CA ILE A 39 -6.31 5.81 -5.66
C ILE A 39 -5.13 6.49 -4.95
N ILE A 40 -5.05 6.29 -3.66
CA ILE A 40 -3.90 6.66 -2.82
C ILE A 40 -2.94 5.49 -2.76
N GLY A 41 -1.68 5.69 -3.19
CA GLY A 41 -0.59 4.75 -3.05
C GLY A 41 0.39 5.21 -1.96
N GLN A 42 0.83 4.29 -1.09
CA GLN A 42 1.80 4.55 -0.04
C GLN A 42 2.93 3.53 -0.08
N SER A 43 4.20 3.93 0.05
CA SER A 43 5.28 3.01 0.41
C SER A 43 5.39 2.91 1.93
N TYR A 44 5.71 1.72 2.42
CA TYR A 44 6.00 1.52 3.83
C TYR A 44 7.29 0.72 4.04
N TYR A 45 8.27 1.39 4.59
CA TYR A 45 9.54 0.82 5.06
C TYR A 45 9.78 1.32 6.49
N PRO A 46 9.68 0.47 7.52
CA PRO A 46 9.70 0.90 8.94
C PRO A 46 10.89 1.78 9.30
N LYS A 47 12.04 1.48 8.71
CA LYS A 47 13.28 2.24 8.94
C LYS A 47 13.18 3.72 8.53
N HIS A 48 12.29 4.05 7.60
CA HIS A 48 12.15 5.39 7.03
C HIS A 48 10.79 6.03 7.28
N HIS A 49 9.76 5.22 7.46
CA HIS A 49 8.36 5.68 7.46
C HIS A 49 7.66 5.47 8.80
N GLY A 50 8.40 5.11 9.86
CA GLY A 50 7.85 4.97 11.21
C GLY A 50 7.31 3.58 11.52
N THR A 51 6.53 3.49 12.59
CA THR A 51 6.01 2.25 13.16
C THR A 51 4.76 1.74 12.44
N LEU A 52 4.36 0.50 12.73
CA LEU A 52 3.08 -0.06 12.25
C LEU A 52 1.86 0.69 12.81
N ASP A 53 1.95 1.23 14.03
CA ASP A 53 0.88 2.05 14.61
C ASP A 53 0.73 3.37 13.86
N GLU A 54 1.85 4.01 13.48
CA GLU A 54 1.84 5.21 12.66
C GLU A 54 1.31 4.93 11.25
N LEU A 55 1.67 3.79 10.65
CA LEU A 55 1.08 3.35 9.38
C LEU A 55 -0.45 3.17 9.52
N THR A 56 -0.89 2.47 10.57
CA THR A 56 -2.31 2.22 10.83
C THR A 56 -3.08 3.53 10.99
N PHE A 57 -2.54 4.45 11.78
CA PHE A 57 -3.13 5.77 11.98
C PHE A 57 -3.22 6.55 10.67
N ASN A 58 -2.11 6.63 9.92
CA ASN A 58 -2.06 7.38 8.68
C ASN A 58 -3.06 6.86 7.64
N LEU A 59 -3.07 5.55 7.38
CA LEU A 59 -3.96 4.98 6.36
C LEU A 59 -5.44 5.18 6.72
N ASN A 60 -5.83 4.97 7.98
CA ASN A 60 -7.19 5.23 8.42
C ASN A 60 -7.58 6.71 8.33
N ALA A 61 -6.69 7.62 8.68
CA ALA A 61 -6.93 9.06 8.57
C ALA A 61 -7.07 9.50 7.11
N LEU A 62 -6.23 8.99 6.20
CA LEU A 62 -6.31 9.25 4.76
C LEU A 62 -7.61 8.69 4.16
N ALA A 63 -8.00 7.46 4.52
CA ALA A 63 -9.25 6.85 4.09
C ALA A 63 -10.46 7.71 4.50
N LYS A 64 -10.49 8.15 5.76
CA LYS A 64 -11.54 9.02 6.29
C LYS A 64 -11.57 10.39 5.62
N ARG A 65 -10.40 11.00 5.36
CA ARG A 65 -10.28 12.36 4.82
C ARG A 65 -10.64 12.44 3.34
N TYR A 66 -10.16 11.50 2.54
CA TYR A 66 -10.25 11.59 1.09
C TYR A 66 -11.29 10.64 0.48
N ALA A 67 -11.79 9.67 1.23
CA ALA A 67 -12.74 8.65 0.77
C ALA A 67 -12.29 7.98 -0.55
N LYS A 68 -10.99 7.69 -0.66
CA LYS A 68 -10.38 7.03 -1.81
C LYS A 68 -9.79 5.68 -1.42
N PRO A 69 -9.84 4.69 -2.33
CA PRO A 69 -9.11 3.43 -2.13
C PRO A 69 -7.64 3.66 -1.82
N ILE A 70 -7.11 2.81 -0.94
CA ILE A 70 -5.71 2.87 -0.51
C ILE A 70 -5.02 1.56 -0.87
N ILE A 71 -3.81 1.67 -1.39
CA ILE A 71 -2.91 0.54 -1.66
C ILE A 71 -1.56 0.86 -1.01
N VAL A 72 -1.01 -0.10 -0.25
CA VAL A 72 0.41 -0.06 0.10
C VAL A 72 1.19 -0.66 -1.06
N VAL A 73 1.77 0.19 -1.91
CA VAL A 73 2.34 -0.20 -3.20
C VAL A 73 3.81 -0.58 -3.17
N GLU A 74 4.47 -0.35 -2.03
CA GLU A 74 5.82 -0.83 -1.76
C GLU A 74 5.97 -1.16 -0.30
N TYR A 75 6.38 -2.38 0.01
CA TYR A 75 6.80 -2.82 1.34
C TYR A 75 7.59 -4.12 1.22
N GLN A 76 8.36 -4.48 2.27
CA GLN A 76 9.05 -5.77 2.34
C GLN A 76 8.89 -6.47 3.67
N ASP A 77 9.07 -5.70 4.76
CA ASP A 77 8.97 -6.21 6.12
C ASP A 77 7.52 -6.25 6.61
N TYR A 78 7.27 -7.00 7.68
CA TYR A 78 5.96 -7.07 8.34
C TYR A 78 4.81 -7.43 7.40
N ARG A 79 5.04 -8.44 6.54
CA ARG A 79 4.08 -8.80 5.47
C ARG A 79 2.68 -9.07 5.99
N LYS A 80 2.57 -9.81 7.09
CA LYS A 80 1.26 -10.08 7.68
C LYS A 80 0.63 -8.80 8.19
N GLU A 81 1.35 -8.05 8.99
CA GLU A 81 0.86 -6.85 9.66
C GLU A 81 0.45 -5.76 8.66
N VAL A 82 1.24 -5.53 7.63
CA VAL A 82 0.91 -4.55 6.56
C VAL A 82 -0.35 -4.96 5.80
N ASN A 83 -0.49 -6.24 5.48
CA ASN A 83 -1.70 -6.74 4.83
C ASN A 83 -2.91 -6.65 5.75
N ASP A 84 -2.78 -7.01 7.03
CA ASP A 84 -3.86 -6.88 8.03
C ASP A 84 -4.30 -5.42 8.19
N ILE A 85 -3.35 -4.47 8.25
CA ILE A 85 -3.67 -3.04 8.36
C ILE A 85 -4.50 -2.58 7.16
N VAL A 86 -4.09 -2.93 5.95
CA VAL A 86 -4.84 -2.53 4.74
C VAL A 86 -6.19 -3.23 4.68
N HIS A 87 -6.25 -4.54 4.98
CA HIS A 87 -7.50 -5.30 4.99
C HIS A 87 -8.53 -4.75 6.00
N ASN A 88 -8.07 -4.17 7.12
CA ASN A 88 -8.94 -3.59 8.15
C ASN A 88 -9.32 -2.11 7.87
N LEU A 89 -8.96 -1.55 6.75
CA LEU A 89 -9.47 -0.23 6.33
C LEU A 89 -10.98 -0.28 6.08
N PRO A 90 -11.68 0.87 6.05
CA PRO A 90 -13.10 0.90 5.75
C PRO A 90 -13.40 0.15 4.44
N LYS A 91 -14.46 -0.68 4.48
CA LYS A 91 -14.83 -1.54 3.35
C LYS A 91 -14.98 -0.75 2.04
N GLY A 92 -14.34 -1.28 1.01
CA GLY A 92 -14.29 -0.66 -0.33
C GLY A 92 -13.12 0.33 -0.52
N LEU A 93 -12.37 0.64 0.55
CA LEU A 93 -11.15 1.45 0.49
C LEU A 93 -9.88 0.60 0.71
N ASP A 94 -10.02 -0.65 1.02
CA ASP A 94 -9.04 -1.68 1.34
C ASP A 94 -8.57 -2.42 0.07
N TRP A 95 -7.84 -1.74 -0.83
CA TRP A 95 -7.52 -2.30 -2.15
C TRP A 95 -6.27 -3.19 -2.19
N GLY A 96 -5.61 -3.42 -1.05
CA GLY A 96 -4.55 -4.41 -0.91
C GLY A 96 -3.14 -3.84 -0.95
N THR A 97 -2.18 -4.71 -1.28
CA THR A 97 -0.74 -4.39 -1.18
C THR A 97 0.05 -4.95 -2.36
N PHE A 98 1.20 -4.33 -2.66
CA PHE A 98 2.21 -4.85 -3.57
C PHE A 98 3.56 -4.94 -2.88
N ILE A 99 4.12 -6.14 -2.79
CA ILE A 99 5.46 -6.32 -2.23
C ILE A 99 6.52 -5.80 -3.22
N TRP A 100 7.50 -5.07 -2.68
CA TRP A 100 8.60 -4.54 -3.49
C TRP A 100 9.55 -5.67 -3.93
N GLU A 101 9.93 -5.65 -5.21
CA GLU A 101 10.91 -6.57 -5.82
C GLU A 101 10.67 -8.05 -5.47
N ALA A 102 9.47 -8.55 -5.59
CA ALA A 102 9.09 -9.92 -5.24
C ALA A 102 10.00 -11.00 -5.85
N THR A 103 10.57 -10.74 -7.02
CA THR A 103 11.41 -11.68 -7.79
C THR A 103 12.91 -11.46 -7.60
N SER A 104 13.34 -10.35 -6.96
CA SER A 104 14.75 -10.04 -6.79
C SER A 104 15.38 -10.91 -5.71
N PRO A 105 16.41 -11.73 -5.97
CA PRO A 105 17.01 -12.57 -4.95
C PRO A 105 17.82 -11.76 -3.94
N GLY A 106 17.58 -11.96 -2.65
CA GLY A 106 18.43 -11.46 -1.57
C GLY A 106 17.81 -10.49 -0.57
N TRP A 107 16.58 -9.99 -0.76
CA TRP A 107 15.92 -9.04 0.15
C TRP A 107 14.65 -9.59 0.81
N GLY A 108 14.67 -10.88 1.19
CA GLY A 108 13.49 -11.52 1.79
C GLY A 108 12.33 -11.69 0.83
N ASN A 109 12.62 -11.88 -0.44
CA ASN A 109 11.69 -12.02 -1.54
C ASN A 109 11.00 -13.37 -1.57
N LEU A 110 10.13 -13.49 -2.55
CA LEU A 110 9.24 -14.64 -2.71
C LEU A 110 9.85 -15.75 -3.56
N PHE A 111 10.99 -15.48 -4.23
CA PHE A 111 11.66 -16.40 -5.13
C PHE A 111 13.14 -16.54 -4.77
N ASP A 112 13.70 -17.73 -5.02
CA ASP A 112 15.13 -17.99 -4.93
C ASP A 112 15.86 -17.58 -6.23
N ARG A 113 17.17 -17.85 -6.28
CA ARG A 113 18.00 -17.54 -7.45
C ARG A 113 17.67 -18.37 -8.69
N GLU A 114 17.04 -19.50 -8.49
CA GLU A 114 16.59 -20.41 -9.53
C GLU A 114 15.17 -20.08 -10.02
N GLY A 115 14.54 -19.03 -9.49
CA GLY A 115 13.19 -18.60 -9.83
C GLY A 115 12.08 -19.44 -9.22
N LYS A 116 12.37 -20.28 -8.22
CA LYS A 116 11.36 -21.03 -7.48
C LYS A 116 10.86 -20.23 -6.29
N THR A 117 9.61 -20.42 -5.94
CA THR A 117 9.05 -19.81 -4.72
C THR A 117 9.71 -20.39 -3.48
N ASN A 118 9.99 -19.53 -2.52
CA ASN A 118 10.52 -19.89 -1.21
C ASN A 118 9.46 -19.82 -0.11
N GLU A 119 9.84 -20.09 1.13
CA GLU A 119 8.94 -20.11 2.29
C GLU A 119 8.20 -18.77 2.54
N ASN A 120 8.78 -17.64 2.12
CA ASN A 120 8.16 -16.33 2.27
C ASN A 120 6.85 -16.22 1.48
N MET A 121 6.66 -17.03 0.43
CA MET A 121 5.42 -17.08 -0.34
C MET A 121 4.25 -17.63 0.49
N LEU A 122 4.52 -18.47 1.51
CA LEU A 122 3.47 -19.19 2.27
C LEU A 122 2.57 -18.24 3.09
N ILE A 123 3.00 -17.01 3.32
CA ILE A 123 2.15 -16.02 4.01
C ILE A 123 0.88 -15.70 3.22
N TYR A 124 0.94 -15.59 1.89
CA TYR A 124 -0.19 -15.15 1.07
C TYR A 124 -1.35 -16.13 1.05
N PRO A 125 -1.16 -17.46 0.85
CA PRO A 125 -2.24 -18.43 1.04
C PRO A 125 -2.84 -18.41 2.44
N THR A 126 -2.07 -18.10 3.46
CA THR A 126 -2.54 -17.98 4.84
C THR A 126 -3.43 -16.74 5.02
N LEU A 127 -3.00 -15.59 4.49
CA LEU A 127 -3.79 -14.36 4.49
C LEU A 127 -5.09 -14.53 3.69
N TYR A 128 -5.02 -15.13 2.50
CA TYR A 128 -6.20 -15.41 1.69
C TYR A 128 -7.25 -16.19 2.48
N LYS A 129 -6.85 -17.28 3.14
CA LYS A 129 -7.76 -18.09 3.97
C LYS A 129 -8.32 -17.31 5.18
N ALA A 130 -7.56 -16.35 5.72
CA ALA A 130 -8.02 -15.54 6.84
C ALA A 130 -9.05 -14.49 6.39
N TYR A 131 -8.86 -13.88 5.22
CA TYR A 131 -9.69 -12.78 4.71
C TYR A 131 -10.95 -13.22 3.96
N THR A 132 -11.05 -14.49 3.57
CA THR A 132 -12.19 -15.04 2.80
C THR A 132 -13.15 -15.87 3.63
N LYS A 133 -13.07 -15.80 4.97
CA LYS A 133 -13.97 -16.51 5.89
C LYS A 133 -15.27 -15.75 6.13
#